data_b06853be16e013f9c1db1226bea51b17
#
_entry.id   b06853be16e013f9c1db1226bea51b17
#
_cell.length_a   1.000
_cell.length_b   1.000
_cell.length_c   1.000
_cell.angle_alpha   90.00
_cell.angle_beta   90.00
_cell.angle_gamma   90.00
#
_symmetry.space_group_name_H-M   'P 1'
#
loop_
_entity.id
_entity.type
_entity.pdbx_description
1 polymer ?
#
loop_
_entity_poly.entity_id
_entity_poly.type
_entity_poly.pdbx_seq_one_letter_code
_entity_poly.pdbx_strand_id
1 'polypeptide(L)'
;MIGEVNDTYIKVAKLHGSLAWHSHEEEDELFLVLKGRLRIELEGRTVELGEGEMYIVPKGVRHNPVAEEECQIMLIERKSTLHTGTVTTEKTRSLAEQLRPV
;
A
#
# COMPACT_ATOMS: atom_id res chain seq x y z
N MET A 1 3.18 6.29 10.36
CA MET A 1 2.76 7.51 9.62
C MET A 1 3.79 8.59 9.83
N ILE A 2 4.21 9.26 8.76
CA ILE A 2 5.19 10.34 8.87
C ILE A 2 4.59 11.72 8.65
N GLY A 3 3.36 11.82 8.16
CA GLY A 3 2.74 13.13 7.98
C GLY A 3 1.34 13.06 7.43
N GLU A 4 0.74 14.23 7.32
CA GLU A 4 -0.57 14.42 6.74
C GLU A 4 -0.53 15.60 5.78
N VAL A 5 -1.27 15.47 4.69
CA VAL A 5 -1.52 16.57 3.77
C VAL A 5 -3.01 16.61 3.51
N ASN A 6 -3.68 17.65 4.02
CA ASN A 6 -5.14 17.76 3.98
C ASN A 6 -5.78 16.52 4.63
N ASP A 7 -6.63 15.78 3.90
CA ASP A 7 -7.26 14.56 4.38
C ASP A 7 -6.49 13.30 3.97
N THR A 8 -5.20 13.44 3.71
CA THR A 8 -4.35 12.37 3.18
C THR A 8 -3.23 12.05 4.18
N TYR A 9 -3.04 10.75 4.43
CA TYR A 9 -1.91 10.28 5.22
C TYR A 9 -0.73 9.96 4.33
N ILE A 10 0.46 10.28 4.82
CA ILE A 10 1.72 9.85 4.23
C ILE A 10 2.33 8.86 5.21
N LYS A 11 2.53 7.64 4.75
CA LYS A 11 3.05 6.55 5.58
C LYS A 11 4.30 5.96 4.95
N VAL A 12 5.22 5.50 5.79
CA VAL A 12 6.34 4.70 5.34
C VAL A 12 6.22 3.34 6.02
N ALA A 13 6.36 2.30 5.24
CA ALA A 13 6.20 0.93 5.74
C ALA A 13 7.28 0.03 5.17
N LYS A 14 7.60 -1.01 5.93
CA LYS A 14 8.43 -2.12 5.45
C LYS A 14 7.49 -3.25 5.09
N LEU A 15 7.68 -3.81 3.89
CA LEU A 15 6.89 -4.93 3.41
C LEU A 15 7.80 -6.12 3.13
N HIS A 16 7.30 -7.31 3.46
CA HIS A 16 7.93 -8.57 3.13
C HIS A 16 6.83 -9.61 2.95
N GLY A 17 6.86 -10.30 1.83
CA GLY A 17 5.83 -11.28 1.50
C GLY A 17 4.64 -10.66 0.80
N SER A 18 3.54 -11.39 0.77
CA SER A 18 2.29 -11.00 0.13
C SER A 18 1.36 -10.36 1.16
N LEU A 19 0.77 -9.22 0.81
CA LEU A 19 -0.18 -8.58 1.71
C LEU A 19 -1.54 -9.27 1.68
N ALA A 20 -2.17 -9.33 0.56
CA ALA A 20 -3.41 -10.02 0.25
C ALA A 20 -4.06 -9.36 -0.96
N TRP A 21 -4.84 -10.12 -1.72
CA TRP A 21 -5.67 -9.55 -2.77
C TRP A 21 -6.80 -8.75 -2.13
N HIS A 22 -6.90 -7.48 -2.48
CA HIS A 22 -7.91 -6.58 -1.93
C HIS A 22 -8.16 -5.41 -2.87
N SER A 23 -9.17 -4.61 -2.55
CA SER A 23 -9.45 -3.36 -3.24
C SER A 23 -9.94 -2.33 -2.24
N HIS A 24 -9.79 -1.05 -2.61
CA HIS A 24 -10.35 0.07 -1.87
C HIS A 24 -11.44 0.69 -2.75
N GLU A 25 -12.69 0.58 -2.31
CA GLU A 25 -13.83 0.95 -3.15
C GLU A 25 -13.92 2.45 -3.44
N GLU A 26 -13.43 3.27 -2.51
CA GLU A 26 -13.64 4.72 -2.58
C GLU A 26 -12.32 5.50 -2.73
N GLU A 27 -11.16 4.86 -2.63
CA GLU A 27 -9.88 5.56 -2.56
C GLU A 27 -8.86 5.01 -3.55
N ASP A 28 -8.13 5.93 -4.18
CA ASP A 28 -6.91 5.57 -4.90
C ASP A 28 -5.81 5.36 -3.87
N GLU A 29 -4.83 4.52 -4.21
CA GLU A 29 -3.68 4.29 -3.34
C GLU A 29 -2.39 4.42 -4.14
N LEU A 30 -1.50 5.31 -3.69
CA LEU A 30 -0.21 5.50 -4.34
C LEU A 30 0.88 4.74 -3.60
N PHE A 31 1.66 3.95 -4.36
CA PHE A 31 2.84 3.24 -3.86
C PHE A 31 4.09 3.87 -4.47
N LEU A 32 5.03 4.25 -3.63
CA LEU A 32 6.34 4.74 -4.05
C LEU A 32 7.39 3.87 -3.37
N VAL A 33 8.29 3.25 -4.13
CA VAL A 33 9.35 2.43 -3.55
C VAL A 33 10.53 3.32 -3.16
N LEU A 34 10.89 3.28 -1.89
CA LEU A 34 12.03 4.02 -1.34
C LEU A 34 13.29 3.16 -1.37
N LYS A 35 13.17 1.87 -1.09
CA LYS A 35 14.30 0.95 -1.07
C LYS A 35 13.83 -0.46 -1.42
N GLY A 36 14.57 -1.13 -2.28
CA GLY A 36 14.26 -2.48 -2.71
C GLY A 36 13.35 -2.52 -3.93
N ARG A 37 12.52 -3.55 -4.00
CA ARG A 37 11.62 -3.77 -5.12
C ARG A 37 10.26 -4.23 -4.63
N LEU A 38 9.21 -3.78 -5.33
CA LEU A 38 7.83 -4.16 -5.03
C LEU A 38 7.16 -4.64 -6.31
N ARG A 39 6.44 -5.75 -6.21
CA ARG A 39 5.57 -6.21 -7.28
C ARG A 39 4.13 -5.97 -6.86
N ILE A 40 3.35 -5.35 -7.72
CA ILE A 40 1.91 -5.18 -7.49
C ILE A 40 1.20 -6.05 -8.50
N GLU A 41 0.60 -7.13 -8.01
CA GLU A 41 -0.16 -8.04 -8.86
C GLU A 41 -1.55 -7.47 -9.09
N LEU A 42 -1.94 -7.38 -10.34
CA LEU A 42 -3.26 -6.95 -10.77
C LEU A 42 -3.91 -8.08 -11.53
N GLU A 43 -5.21 -8.01 -11.73
CA GLU A 43 -5.88 -8.99 -12.59
C GLU A 43 -5.38 -8.79 -14.03
N GLY A 44 -4.79 -9.85 -14.57
CA GLY A 44 -4.31 -9.85 -15.95
C GLY A 44 -2.92 -9.27 -16.16
N ARG A 45 -2.28 -8.69 -15.13
CA ARG A 45 -0.91 -8.20 -15.28
C ARG A 45 -0.25 -7.92 -13.93
N THR A 46 1.06 -7.74 -13.98
CA THR A 46 1.86 -7.40 -12.80
C THR A 46 2.67 -6.15 -13.10
N VAL A 47 2.73 -5.25 -12.13
CA VAL A 47 3.53 -4.04 -12.20
C VAL A 47 4.73 -4.23 -11.27
N GLU A 48 5.94 -4.03 -11.77
CA GLU A 48 7.14 -4.11 -10.95
C GLU A 48 7.72 -2.72 -10.76
N LEU A 49 8.04 -2.39 -9.52
CA LEU A 49 8.58 -1.09 -9.14
C LEU A 49 9.93 -1.26 -8.48
N GLY A 50 10.92 -0.49 -8.93
CA GLY A 50 12.21 -0.35 -8.26
C GLY A 50 12.27 0.95 -7.49
N GLU A 51 13.45 1.24 -6.92
CA GLU A 51 13.64 2.44 -6.10
C GLU A 51 13.33 3.71 -6.90
N GLY A 52 12.55 4.59 -6.29
CA GLY A 52 12.14 5.85 -6.89
C GLY A 52 10.97 5.75 -7.85
N GLU A 53 10.47 4.54 -8.11
CA GLU A 53 9.33 4.34 -9.00
C GLU A 53 8.03 4.28 -8.21
N MET A 54 6.95 4.72 -8.84
CA MET A 54 5.64 4.74 -8.19
C MET A 54 4.54 4.23 -9.11
N TYR A 55 3.46 3.79 -8.49
CA TYR A 55 2.26 3.38 -9.21
C TYR A 55 1.03 3.74 -8.38
N ILE A 56 0.01 4.23 -9.06
CA ILE A 56 -1.27 4.54 -8.41
C ILE A 56 -2.25 3.44 -8.77
N VAL A 57 -2.73 2.74 -7.74
CA VAL A 57 -3.81 1.77 -7.91
C VAL A 57 -5.12 2.52 -7.80
N PRO A 58 -5.91 2.60 -8.89
CA PRO A 58 -7.18 3.31 -8.84
C PRO A 58 -8.17 2.63 -7.89
N LYS A 59 -9.08 3.43 -7.33
CA LYS A 59 -10.16 2.87 -6.51
C LYS A 59 -10.89 1.78 -7.27
N GLY A 60 -11.31 0.75 -6.54
CA GLY A 60 -12.05 -0.39 -7.08
C GLY A 60 -11.20 -1.45 -7.76
N VAL A 61 -9.92 -1.20 -7.97
CA VAL A 61 -9.04 -2.17 -8.65
C VAL A 61 -8.46 -3.14 -7.63
N ARG A 62 -8.69 -4.43 -7.86
CA ARG A 62 -8.12 -5.47 -7.00
C ARG A 62 -6.64 -5.62 -7.24
N HIS A 63 -5.89 -5.72 -6.18
CA HIS A 63 -4.43 -5.80 -6.27
C HIS A 63 -3.86 -6.56 -5.08
N ASN A 64 -2.63 -7.05 -5.26
CA ASN A 64 -1.89 -7.76 -4.21
C ASN A 64 -0.44 -7.30 -4.24
N PRO A 65 -0.02 -6.45 -3.30
CA PRO A 65 1.38 -6.07 -3.19
C PRO A 65 2.22 -7.23 -2.68
N VAL A 66 3.35 -7.49 -3.33
CA VAL A 66 4.25 -8.60 -2.97
C VAL A 66 5.69 -8.08 -2.96
N ALA A 67 6.39 -8.33 -1.87
CA ALA A 67 7.81 -8.05 -1.75
C ALA A 67 8.53 -9.36 -1.47
N GLU A 68 9.28 -9.88 -2.42
CA GLU A 68 10.03 -11.14 -2.24
C GLU A 68 11.12 -10.98 -1.20
N GLU A 69 11.75 -9.81 -1.17
CA GLU A 69 12.67 -9.41 -0.11
C GLU A 69 12.11 -8.15 0.54
N GLU A 70 12.49 -7.89 1.78
CA GLU A 70 12.00 -6.70 2.47
C GLU A 70 12.25 -5.44 1.64
N CYS A 71 11.21 -4.64 1.45
CA CYS A 71 11.33 -3.35 0.80
C CYS A 71 10.71 -2.26 1.66
N GLN A 72 11.10 -1.01 1.41
CA GLN A 72 10.54 0.14 2.09
C GLN A 72 9.73 0.95 1.09
N ILE A 73 8.51 1.27 1.45
CA ILE A 73 7.61 2.00 0.57
C ILE A 73 7.01 3.19 1.29
N MET A 74 6.64 4.19 0.50
CA MET A 74 5.81 5.29 0.96
C MET A 74 4.42 5.08 0.38
N LEU A 75 3.42 5.17 1.23
CA LEU A 75 2.02 5.12 0.84
C LEU A 75 1.41 6.50 1.03
N ILE A 76 0.67 6.94 0.04
CA ILE A 76 -0.10 8.18 0.12
C ILE A 76 -1.54 7.78 -0.12
N GLU A 77 -2.38 7.96 0.90
CA GLU A 77 -3.76 7.50 0.84
C GLU A 77 -4.68 8.36 1.70
N ARG A 78 -5.97 8.35 1.36
CA ARG A 78 -6.95 9.10 2.13
C ARG A 78 -7.06 8.53 3.54
N LYS A 79 -7.39 9.38 4.52
CA LYS A 79 -7.46 8.97 5.93
C LYS A 79 -8.42 7.82 6.20
N SER A 80 -9.43 7.62 5.36
CA SER A 80 -10.39 6.54 5.52
C SER A 80 -9.92 5.19 4.96
N THR A 81 -8.75 5.14 4.30
CA THR A 81 -8.28 3.91 3.66
C THR A 81 -7.80 2.90 4.69
N LEU A 82 -8.32 1.67 4.60
CA LEU A 82 -7.88 0.57 5.45
C LEU A 82 -6.69 -0.13 4.82
N HIS A 83 -5.86 -0.75 5.67
CA HIS A 83 -4.63 -1.42 5.25
C HIS A 83 -4.86 -2.48 4.16
N THR A 84 -5.90 -3.29 4.29
CA THR A 84 -6.25 -4.35 3.32
C THR A 84 -7.58 -4.06 2.61
N GLY A 85 -7.97 -2.80 2.55
CA GLY A 85 -9.20 -2.40 1.87
C GLY A 85 -10.44 -3.01 2.50
N THR A 86 -11.31 -3.58 1.64
CA THR A 86 -12.57 -4.17 2.10
C THR A 86 -12.41 -5.61 2.57
N VAL A 87 -11.23 -6.20 2.43
CA VAL A 87 -10.96 -7.56 2.87
C VAL A 87 -10.34 -7.51 4.26
N THR A 88 -11.00 -8.14 5.24
CA THR A 88 -10.48 -8.23 6.59
C THR A 88 -9.74 -9.55 6.75
N THR A 89 -8.47 -9.50 7.12
CA THR A 89 -7.62 -10.65 7.34
C THR A 89 -6.81 -10.44 8.61
N GLU A 90 -6.07 -11.44 9.05
CA GLU A 90 -5.15 -11.26 10.18
C GLU A 90 -4.06 -10.24 9.89
N LYS A 91 -3.83 -9.89 8.62
CA LYS A 91 -2.87 -8.85 8.23
C LYS A 91 -3.48 -7.45 8.25
N THR A 92 -4.79 -7.33 8.39
CA THR A 92 -5.45 -6.04 8.46
C THR A 92 -5.13 -5.39 9.79
N ARG A 93 -4.69 -4.15 9.74
CA ARG A 93 -4.34 -3.40 10.94
C ARG A 93 -5.41 -2.34 11.22
N SER A 94 -5.59 -2.03 12.49
CA SER A 94 -6.44 -0.92 12.88
C SER A 94 -5.86 0.39 12.37
N LEU A 95 -6.69 1.42 12.26
CA LEU A 95 -6.23 2.74 11.86
C LEU A 95 -5.13 3.25 12.80
N ALA A 96 -5.29 3.01 14.11
CA ALA A 96 -4.29 3.43 15.09
C ALA A 96 -2.92 2.80 14.81
N GLU A 97 -2.90 1.51 14.44
CA GLU A 97 -1.64 0.84 14.10
C GLU A 97 -1.03 1.42 12.83
N GLN A 98 -1.86 1.76 11.84
CA GLN A 98 -1.37 2.36 10.60
C GLN A 98 -0.78 3.74 10.82
N LEU A 99 -1.17 4.44 11.87
CA LEU A 99 -0.70 5.78 12.17
C LEU A 99 0.61 5.81 12.94
N ARG A 100 1.14 4.66 13.34
CA ARG A 100 2.42 4.62 14.06
C ARG A 100 3.56 5.05 13.15
N PRO A 101 4.54 5.78 13.66
CA PRO A 101 5.77 6.06 12.92
C PRO A 101 6.49 4.77 12.59
N VAL A 102 7.18 4.76 11.48
CA VAL A 102 7.94 3.57 11.05
C VAL A 102 9.26 3.49 11.76
#